data_704fe325c8e68cf30201e9690418311c
#
_entry.id   704fe325c8e68cf30201e9690418311c
#
_cell.length_a   1.000
_cell.length_b   1.000
_cell.length_c   1.000
_cell.angle_alpha   90.00
_cell.angle_beta   90.00
_cell.angle_gamma   90.00
#
_symmetry.space_group_name_H-M   'P 1'
#
loop_
_entity.id
_entity.type
_entity.pdbx_description
1 polymer ?
#
loop_
_entity_poly.entity_id
_entity_poly.type
_entity_poly.pdbx_seq_one_letter_code
_entity_poly.pdbx_strand_id
1 'polypeptide(L)'
;DTAKCAAGHLNKPIFAFPTLASNCASCTTLCVMYYPDGAMRDLYYPKRCAIHTFMDSEIIANSPAEYVWAGIGDSLAKEFESEFAARNDLAAFKIQHAPLMGTAIAKCCTSAFLHYGEKAMEQIRNHVDGYELQQVTLGIVITAGMVSNLTVETVKNEYFYNDSIAHGFYYGCTVCPGAHKHLHGELVSMGILVLLTLDKQFETRDRLFPFYKALGLPMTMEAIELPESDLPTLVDKAATMDNWHYVPTPITKEQFTQAILDTDKAAKAWLAANK
;
A
#
# COMPACT_ATOMS: atom_id res chain seq x y z
N ASP A 1 -10.74 -9.50 5.59
CA ASP A 1 -10.27 -10.67 4.81
C ASP A 1 -10.87 -11.99 5.32
N THR A 2 -10.84 -12.29 6.62
CA THR A 2 -11.39 -13.54 7.18
C THR A 2 -12.84 -13.79 6.75
N ALA A 3 -13.72 -12.77 6.86
CA ALA A 3 -15.13 -12.90 6.46
C ALA A 3 -15.30 -13.13 4.95
N LYS A 4 -14.48 -12.46 4.12
CA LYS A 4 -14.49 -12.66 2.66
C LYS A 4 -14.01 -14.08 2.29
N CYS A 5 -12.94 -14.54 2.93
CA CYS A 5 -12.41 -15.88 2.74
C CYS A 5 -13.47 -16.94 3.10
N ALA A 6 -14.09 -16.82 4.26
CA ALA A 6 -15.16 -17.71 4.69
C ALA A 6 -16.37 -17.69 3.73
N ALA A 7 -16.82 -16.51 3.32
CA ALA A 7 -17.91 -16.36 2.35
C ALA A 7 -17.55 -16.98 1.00
N GLY A 8 -16.31 -16.82 0.53
CA GLY A 8 -15.81 -17.43 -0.69
C GLY A 8 -15.84 -18.95 -0.65
N HIS A 9 -15.35 -19.57 0.40
CA HIS A 9 -15.38 -21.02 0.61
C HIS A 9 -16.80 -21.57 0.72
N LEU A 10 -17.69 -20.83 1.38
CA LEU A 10 -19.10 -21.22 1.54
C LEU A 10 -19.98 -20.84 0.34
N ASN A 11 -19.41 -20.19 -0.68
CA ASN A 11 -20.11 -19.62 -1.83
C ASN A 11 -21.31 -18.73 -1.42
N LYS A 12 -21.12 -17.91 -0.38
CA LYS A 12 -22.16 -16.99 0.15
C LYS A 12 -21.89 -15.57 -0.31
N PRO A 13 -22.93 -14.75 -0.50
CA PRO A 13 -22.78 -13.31 -0.70
C PRO A 13 -22.24 -12.66 0.58
N ILE A 14 -21.52 -11.56 0.42
CA ILE A 14 -21.04 -10.75 1.54
C ILE A 14 -21.44 -9.28 1.34
N PHE A 15 -21.81 -8.64 2.44
CA PHE A 15 -22.01 -7.20 2.58
C PHE A 15 -20.95 -6.69 3.55
N ALA A 16 -20.17 -5.70 3.15
CA ALA A 16 -19.11 -5.17 3.97
C ALA A 16 -19.57 -3.87 4.67
N PHE A 17 -19.24 -3.76 5.96
CA PHE A 17 -19.48 -2.58 6.78
C PHE A 17 -18.16 -2.20 7.46
N PRO A 18 -17.24 -1.52 6.75
CA PRO A 18 -15.95 -1.14 7.33
C PRO A 18 -16.17 -0.10 8.43
N THR A 19 -15.61 -0.38 9.60
CA THR A 19 -15.59 0.54 10.75
C THR A 19 -14.27 1.28 10.85
N LEU A 20 -13.30 0.92 10.01
CA LEU A 20 -11.97 1.53 9.87
C LEU A 20 -11.67 1.77 8.40
N ALA A 21 -11.00 2.86 8.09
CA ALA A 21 -10.45 3.14 6.76
C ALA A 21 -8.93 2.90 6.77
N SER A 22 -8.50 1.65 7.02
CA SER A 22 -7.09 1.27 7.10
C SER A 22 -6.54 0.68 5.80
N ASN A 23 -7.42 0.25 4.89
CA ASN A 23 -7.11 -0.32 3.58
C ASN A 23 -8.38 -0.53 2.75
N CYS A 24 -8.22 -1.04 1.54
CA CYS A 24 -9.32 -1.29 0.60
C CYS A 24 -9.98 -2.68 0.72
N ALA A 25 -9.65 -3.49 1.71
CA ALA A 25 -10.08 -4.89 1.81
C ALA A 25 -11.61 -5.10 1.75
N SER A 26 -12.40 -4.14 2.22
CA SER A 26 -13.87 -4.22 2.17
C SER A 26 -14.45 -4.18 0.74
N CYS A 27 -13.68 -3.72 -0.26
CA CYS A 27 -14.09 -3.59 -1.66
C CYS A 27 -13.40 -4.56 -2.60
N THR A 28 -12.38 -5.31 -2.15
CA THR A 28 -11.54 -6.12 -3.03
C THR A 28 -11.94 -7.58 -3.07
N THR A 29 -11.59 -8.26 -4.18
CA THR A 29 -11.61 -9.72 -4.31
C THR A 29 -10.33 -10.39 -3.81
N LEU A 30 -9.49 -9.67 -3.08
CA LEU A 30 -8.24 -10.14 -2.52
C LEU A 30 -8.37 -10.32 -1.00
N CYS A 31 -7.87 -11.43 -0.47
CA CYS A 31 -7.70 -11.65 0.96
C CYS A 31 -6.24 -12.00 1.24
N VAL A 32 -5.57 -11.19 2.06
CA VAL A 32 -4.22 -11.50 2.53
C VAL A 32 -4.33 -12.41 3.75
N MET A 33 -3.73 -13.58 3.68
CA MET A 33 -3.76 -14.59 4.73
C MET A 33 -2.43 -14.63 5.47
N TYR A 34 -2.50 -14.74 6.79
CA TYR A 34 -1.33 -14.71 7.66
C TYR A 34 -1.22 -15.98 8.48
N TYR A 35 0.01 -16.33 8.86
CA TYR A 35 0.27 -17.32 9.90
C TYR A 35 -0.04 -16.75 11.29
N PRO A 36 -0.18 -17.61 12.34
CA PRO A 36 -0.44 -17.14 13.70
C PRO A 36 0.64 -16.22 14.29
N ASP A 37 1.87 -16.27 13.77
CA ASP A 37 2.99 -15.41 14.15
C ASP A 37 2.99 -14.05 13.44
N GLY A 38 2.00 -13.79 12.56
CA GLY A 38 1.86 -12.55 11.81
C GLY A 38 2.60 -12.51 10.47
N ALA A 39 3.39 -13.54 10.13
CA ALA A 39 4.05 -13.61 8.84
C ALA A 39 3.02 -13.84 7.71
N MET A 40 3.19 -13.13 6.58
CA MET A 40 2.35 -13.32 5.40
C MET A 40 2.48 -14.75 4.88
N ARG A 41 1.34 -15.41 4.66
CA ARG A 41 1.24 -16.79 4.20
C ARG A 41 0.99 -16.88 2.70
N ASP A 42 -0.17 -16.43 2.24
CA ASP A 42 -0.63 -16.49 0.86
C ASP A 42 -1.74 -15.47 0.57
N LEU A 43 -2.14 -15.39 -0.70
CA LEU A 43 -3.28 -14.62 -1.16
C LEU A 43 -4.42 -15.57 -1.52
N TYR A 44 -5.63 -15.30 -1.01
CA TYR A 44 -6.84 -15.97 -1.41
C TYR A 44 -7.73 -15.03 -2.23
N TYR A 45 -8.22 -15.52 -3.36
CA TYR A 45 -9.07 -14.75 -4.27
C TYR A 45 -10.50 -15.32 -4.28
N PRO A 46 -11.46 -14.70 -3.56
CA PRO A 46 -12.85 -15.08 -3.68
C PRO A 46 -13.38 -14.77 -5.08
N LYS A 47 -14.31 -15.56 -5.57
CA LYS A 47 -14.88 -15.42 -6.93
C LYS A 47 -15.59 -14.09 -7.19
N ARG A 48 -15.90 -13.33 -6.13
CA ARG A 48 -16.57 -12.03 -6.20
C ARG A 48 -16.19 -11.17 -4.99
N CYS A 49 -16.18 -9.87 -5.18
CA CYS A 49 -16.04 -8.90 -4.08
C CYS A 49 -17.35 -8.83 -3.26
N ALA A 50 -17.37 -7.97 -2.24
CA ALA A 50 -18.61 -7.65 -1.54
C ALA A 50 -19.66 -7.12 -2.53
N ILE A 51 -20.92 -7.55 -2.38
CA ILE A 51 -22.05 -7.06 -3.21
C ILE A 51 -22.25 -5.57 -2.97
N HIS A 52 -22.16 -5.14 -1.71
CA HIS A 52 -22.18 -3.75 -1.31
C HIS A 52 -21.18 -3.52 -0.19
N THR A 53 -20.57 -2.34 -0.19
CA THR A 53 -19.78 -1.81 0.91
C THR A 53 -20.50 -0.58 1.44
N PHE A 54 -20.99 -0.68 2.68
CA PHE A 54 -21.70 0.39 3.37
C PHE A 54 -20.72 1.11 4.30
N MET A 55 -20.43 2.36 4.01
CA MET A 55 -19.54 3.18 4.82
C MET A 55 -20.36 4.22 5.57
N ASP A 56 -20.25 4.20 6.88
CA ASP A 56 -20.75 5.24 7.76
C ASP A 56 -19.56 6.13 8.14
N SER A 57 -19.56 7.36 7.64
CA SER A 57 -18.44 8.29 7.84
C SER A 57 -18.30 8.74 9.29
N GLU A 58 -19.41 8.81 10.05
CA GLU A 58 -19.39 9.13 11.47
C GLU A 58 -18.70 8.03 12.29
N ILE A 59 -18.96 6.74 11.96
CA ILE A 59 -18.25 5.61 12.60
C ILE A 59 -16.75 5.71 12.31
N ILE A 60 -16.36 6.00 11.06
CA ILE A 60 -14.95 6.14 10.69
C ILE A 60 -14.31 7.35 11.38
N ALA A 61 -15.00 8.50 11.46
CA ALA A 61 -14.50 9.68 12.17
C ALA A 61 -14.26 9.43 13.66
N ASN A 62 -14.98 8.49 14.26
CA ASN A 62 -14.81 8.08 15.66
C ASN A 62 -13.85 6.89 15.83
N SER A 63 -13.25 6.38 14.76
CA SER A 63 -12.24 5.32 14.84
C SER A 63 -10.87 5.86 15.27
N PRO A 64 -9.93 5.00 15.72
CA PRO A 64 -8.58 5.43 16.03
C PRO A 64 -7.87 5.99 14.78
N ALA A 65 -7.30 7.18 14.91
CA ALA A 65 -6.75 7.96 13.78
C ALA A 65 -5.59 7.26 13.06
N GLU A 66 -4.83 6.41 13.76
CA GLU A 66 -3.71 5.65 13.21
C GLU A 66 -4.12 4.71 12.08
N TYR A 67 -5.37 4.25 12.05
CA TYR A 67 -5.83 3.39 10.95
C TYR A 67 -6.10 4.16 9.65
N VAL A 68 -6.65 5.37 9.72
CA VAL A 68 -6.78 6.23 8.53
C VAL A 68 -5.39 6.68 8.06
N TRP A 69 -4.51 7.02 8.99
CA TRP A 69 -3.12 7.35 8.72
C TRP A 69 -2.39 6.22 7.97
N ALA A 70 -2.47 5.00 8.47
CA ALA A 70 -1.92 3.83 7.80
C ALA A 70 -2.61 3.57 6.45
N GLY A 71 -3.94 3.79 6.38
CA GLY A 71 -4.70 3.65 5.13
C GLY A 71 -4.25 4.60 4.04
N ILE A 72 -3.87 5.84 4.38
CA ILE A 72 -3.24 6.78 3.44
C ILE A 72 -1.92 6.19 2.93
N GLY A 73 -1.08 5.69 3.83
CA GLY A 73 0.22 5.08 3.47
C GLY A 73 0.08 3.88 2.54
N ASP A 74 -0.85 2.97 2.83
CA ASP A 74 -1.14 1.80 1.99
C ASP A 74 -1.67 2.19 0.61
N SER A 75 -2.66 3.08 0.59
CA SER A 75 -3.35 3.42 -0.67
C SER A 75 -2.54 4.35 -1.57
N LEU A 76 -1.59 5.10 -1.02
CA LEU A 76 -0.63 5.90 -1.78
C LEU A 76 0.23 5.01 -2.72
N ALA A 77 0.49 3.75 -2.33
CA ALA A 77 1.24 2.81 -3.15
C ALA A 77 0.55 2.47 -4.47
N LYS A 78 -0.77 2.60 -4.56
CA LYS A 78 -1.53 2.18 -5.75
C LYS A 78 -1.08 2.87 -7.05
N GLU A 79 -0.76 4.15 -7.01
CA GLU A 79 -0.23 4.84 -8.19
C GLU A 79 1.15 4.29 -8.56
N PHE A 80 2.09 4.32 -7.61
CA PHE A 80 3.49 4.04 -7.90
C PHE A 80 3.73 2.57 -8.25
N GLU A 81 3.09 1.64 -7.56
CA GLU A 81 3.26 0.22 -7.82
C GLU A 81 2.57 -0.23 -9.11
N SER A 82 1.34 0.24 -9.36
CA SER A 82 0.63 -0.17 -10.57
C SER A 82 1.30 0.38 -11.84
N GLU A 83 1.80 1.60 -11.82
CA GLU A 83 2.59 2.16 -12.95
C GLU A 83 3.92 1.41 -13.12
N PHE A 84 4.60 1.10 -12.03
CA PHE A 84 5.86 0.38 -12.07
C PHE A 84 5.69 -1.04 -12.61
N ALA A 85 4.74 -1.81 -12.07
CA ALA A 85 4.48 -3.18 -12.50
C ALA A 85 3.98 -3.26 -13.95
N ALA A 86 3.12 -2.33 -14.38
CA ALA A 86 2.54 -2.32 -15.72
C ALA A 86 3.42 -1.65 -16.79
N ARG A 87 4.55 -1.07 -16.43
CA ARG A 87 5.35 -0.17 -17.30
C ARG A 87 5.64 -0.73 -18.68
N ASN A 88 6.10 -1.98 -18.77
CA ASN A 88 6.48 -2.58 -20.04
C ASN A 88 5.28 -2.79 -20.96
N ASP A 89 4.14 -3.22 -20.39
CA ASP A 89 2.92 -3.45 -21.17
C ASP A 89 2.25 -2.13 -21.57
N LEU A 90 2.33 -1.10 -20.72
CA LEU A 90 1.92 0.27 -21.06
C LEU A 90 2.76 0.82 -22.23
N ALA A 91 4.09 0.72 -22.15
CA ALA A 91 4.99 1.21 -23.18
C ALA A 91 4.84 0.46 -24.51
N ALA A 92 4.53 -0.83 -24.47
CA ALA A 92 4.32 -1.66 -25.65
C ALA A 92 2.88 -1.60 -26.21
N PHE A 93 1.96 -0.87 -25.56
CA PHE A 93 0.52 -0.87 -25.88
C PHE A 93 -0.11 -2.27 -25.84
N LYS A 94 0.35 -3.13 -24.92
CA LYS A 94 -0.13 -4.51 -24.75
C LYS A 94 -1.00 -4.69 -23.51
N ILE A 95 -1.14 -3.67 -22.69
CA ILE A 95 -1.97 -3.70 -21.50
C ILE A 95 -3.45 -3.85 -21.86
N GLN A 96 -4.15 -4.74 -21.18
CA GLN A 96 -5.59 -4.92 -21.38
C GLN A 96 -6.37 -3.70 -20.85
N HIS A 97 -7.62 -3.54 -21.30
CA HIS A 97 -8.43 -2.35 -21.00
C HIS A 97 -8.71 -2.19 -19.50
N ALA A 98 -9.02 -3.28 -18.78
CA ALA A 98 -9.29 -3.20 -17.34
C ALA A 98 -8.08 -2.69 -16.54
N PRO A 99 -6.86 -3.26 -16.64
CA PRO A 99 -5.71 -2.73 -15.93
C PRO A 99 -5.26 -1.36 -16.44
N LEU A 100 -5.49 -1.00 -17.71
CA LEU A 100 -5.28 0.36 -18.21
C LEU A 100 -6.16 1.37 -17.45
N MET A 101 -7.44 1.04 -17.22
CA MET A 101 -8.33 1.85 -16.39
C MET A 101 -7.82 1.90 -14.94
N GLY A 102 -7.43 0.75 -14.37
CA GLY A 102 -6.91 0.66 -13.01
C GLY A 102 -5.70 1.55 -12.79
N THR A 103 -4.70 1.49 -13.67
CA THR A 103 -3.50 2.34 -13.58
C THR A 103 -3.83 3.83 -13.77
N ALA A 104 -4.80 4.15 -14.64
CA ALA A 104 -5.21 5.55 -14.84
C ALA A 104 -5.90 6.15 -13.60
N ILE A 105 -6.80 5.40 -12.94
CA ILE A 105 -7.50 5.89 -11.74
C ILE A 105 -6.64 5.83 -10.47
N ALA A 106 -5.54 5.08 -10.45
CA ALA A 106 -4.64 4.99 -9.30
C ALA A 106 -4.08 6.37 -8.88
N LYS A 107 -3.90 7.28 -9.84
CA LYS A 107 -3.51 8.69 -9.60
C LYS A 107 -4.51 9.46 -8.74
N CYS A 108 -5.77 9.05 -8.74
CA CYS A 108 -6.79 9.68 -7.90
C CYS A 108 -6.52 9.46 -6.41
N CYS A 109 -5.88 8.34 -6.01
CA CYS A 109 -5.46 8.10 -4.64
C CYS A 109 -4.44 9.17 -4.21
N THR A 110 -3.31 9.27 -4.90
CA THR A 110 -2.24 10.23 -4.58
C THR A 110 -2.76 11.67 -4.58
N SER A 111 -3.53 12.05 -5.60
CA SER A 111 -4.10 13.41 -5.69
C SER A 111 -4.98 13.75 -4.49
N ALA A 112 -5.86 12.83 -4.07
CA ALA A 112 -6.73 13.04 -2.92
C ALA A 112 -5.93 13.15 -1.61
N PHE A 113 -4.95 12.28 -1.41
CA PHE A 113 -4.18 12.25 -0.16
C PHE A 113 -3.27 13.47 -0.03
N LEU A 114 -2.58 13.87 -1.10
CA LEU A 114 -1.74 15.06 -1.08
C LEU A 114 -2.54 16.35 -0.87
N HIS A 115 -3.80 16.38 -1.32
CA HIS A 115 -4.64 17.57 -1.20
C HIS A 115 -5.41 17.62 0.14
N TYR A 116 -5.94 16.50 0.60
CA TYR A 116 -6.84 16.44 1.75
C TYR A 116 -6.24 15.77 2.99
N GLY A 117 -5.10 15.06 2.87
CA GLY A 117 -4.59 14.18 3.93
C GLY A 117 -4.32 14.88 5.26
N GLU A 118 -3.65 16.04 5.25
CA GLU A 118 -3.36 16.78 6.48
C GLU A 118 -4.64 17.20 7.20
N LYS A 119 -5.61 17.76 6.46
CA LYS A 119 -6.89 18.20 7.04
C LYS A 119 -7.74 17.02 7.49
N ALA A 120 -7.75 15.92 6.73
CA ALA A 120 -8.42 14.70 7.12
C ALA A 120 -7.86 14.13 8.44
N MET A 121 -6.53 14.15 8.60
CA MET A 121 -5.89 13.74 9.86
C MET A 121 -6.19 14.66 11.03
N GLU A 122 -6.37 15.96 10.80
CA GLU A 122 -6.87 16.87 11.83
C GLU A 122 -8.32 16.53 12.20
N GLN A 123 -9.18 16.27 11.21
CA GLN A 123 -10.60 15.96 11.42
C GLN A 123 -10.78 14.67 12.24
N ILE A 124 -10.11 13.58 11.87
CA ILE A 124 -10.26 12.32 12.59
C ILE A 124 -9.70 12.39 14.02
N ARG A 125 -8.59 13.09 14.26
CA ARG A 125 -8.05 13.30 15.62
C ARG A 125 -9.00 14.06 16.52
N ASN A 126 -9.88 14.89 15.95
CA ASN A 126 -10.90 15.67 16.65
C ASN A 126 -12.29 15.03 16.55
N HIS A 127 -12.42 13.82 16.02
CA HIS A 127 -13.69 13.10 15.82
C HIS A 127 -14.71 13.91 15.00
N VAL A 128 -14.23 14.64 13.98
CA VAL A 128 -15.07 15.45 13.08
C VAL A 128 -15.30 14.68 11.79
N ASP A 129 -16.56 14.36 11.49
CA ASP A 129 -16.98 13.84 10.18
C ASP A 129 -17.00 14.98 9.17
N GLY A 130 -15.81 15.33 8.64
CA GLY A 130 -15.62 16.44 7.71
C GLY A 130 -15.41 15.96 6.28
N TYR A 131 -15.59 16.91 5.34
CA TYR A 131 -15.48 16.64 3.91
C TYR A 131 -14.14 15.99 3.52
N GLU A 132 -13.02 16.51 4.03
CA GLU A 132 -11.69 16.02 3.68
C GLU A 132 -11.47 14.59 4.17
N LEU A 133 -11.93 14.26 5.38
CA LEU A 133 -11.90 12.91 5.91
C LEU A 133 -12.73 11.94 5.05
N GLN A 134 -13.93 12.37 4.62
CA GLN A 134 -14.76 11.58 3.73
C GLN A 134 -14.08 11.34 2.38
N GLN A 135 -13.42 12.35 1.77
CA GLN A 135 -12.69 12.18 0.51
C GLN A 135 -11.49 11.23 0.65
N VAL A 136 -10.74 11.35 1.74
CA VAL A 136 -9.62 10.43 2.04
C VAL A 136 -10.13 9.01 2.27
N THR A 137 -11.22 8.85 3.01
CA THR A 137 -11.87 7.54 3.23
C THR A 137 -12.31 6.89 1.91
N LEU A 138 -12.91 7.66 1.00
CA LEU A 138 -13.28 7.18 -0.34
C LEU A 138 -12.04 6.78 -1.15
N GLY A 139 -10.95 7.55 -1.04
CA GLY A 139 -9.66 7.22 -1.66
C GLY A 139 -9.12 5.89 -1.18
N ILE A 140 -9.10 5.66 0.14
CA ILE A 140 -8.59 4.44 0.76
C ILE A 140 -9.47 3.22 0.45
N VAL A 141 -10.78 3.34 0.61
CA VAL A 141 -11.67 2.17 0.53
C VAL A 141 -12.11 1.89 -0.90
N ILE A 142 -12.58 2.91 -1.61
CA ILE A 142 -13.18 2.73 -2.93
C ILE A 142 -12.16 2.83 -4.05
N THR A 143 -11.41 3.95 -4.12
CA THR A 143 -10.48 4.15 -5.25
C THR A 143 -9.39 3.08 -5.26
N ALA A 144 -8.72 2.85 -4.13
CA ALA A 144 -7.70 1.81 -4.03
C ALA A 144 -8.29 0.39 -4.24
N GLY A 145 -9.53 0.15 -3.80
CA GLY A 145 -10.25 -1.10 -4.05
C GLY A 145 -10.56 -1.33 -5.53
N MET A 146 -10.99 -0.29 -6.25
CA MET A 146 -11.20 -0.36 -7.70
C MET A 146 -9.89 -0.62 -8.45
N VAL A 147 -8.81 0.07 -8.07
CA VAL A 147 -7.47 -0.21 -8.63
C VAL A 147 -7.14 -1.68 -8.46
N SER A 148 -7.22 -2.20 -7.24
CA SER A 148 -6.94 -3.62 -6.96
C SER A 148 -7.78 -4.57 -7.81
N ASN A 149 -9.09 -4.33 -7.93
CA ASN A 149 -9.96 -5.22 -8.72
C ASN A 149 -9.71 -5.15 -10.23
N LEU A 150 -9.22 -4.03 -10.75
CA LEU A 150 -8.95 -3.83 -12.17
C LEU A 150 -7.53 -4.27 -12.59
N THR A 151 -6.58 -4.27 -11.65
CA THR A 151 -5.17 -4.55 -11.94
C THR A 151 -4.74 -5.99 -11.61
N VAL A 152 -5.68 -6.83 -11.18
CA VAL A 152 -5.45 -8.26 -10.89
C VAL A 152 -6.39 -9.11 -11.74
N GLU A 153 -5.84 -10.08 -12.47
CA GLU A 153 -6.59 -11.14 -13.14
C GLU A 153 -6.28 -12.49 -12.49
N THR A 154 -7.28 -13.13 -11.91
CA THR A 154 -7.11 -14.29 -11.04
C THR A 154 -7.58 -15.62 -11.64
N VAL A 155 -8.21 -15.59 -12.81
CA VAL A 155 -8.74 -16.81 -13.45
C VAL A 155 -7.70 -17.45 -14.36
N LYS A 156 -7.01 -16.64 -15.16
CA LYS A 156 -6.00 -17.09 -16.11
C LYS A 156 -4.58 -16.68 -15.71
N ASN A 157 -4.46 -15.81 -14.69
CA ASN A 157 -3.19 -15.18 -14.28
C ASN A 157 -2.46 -14.45 -15.42
N GLU A 158 -3.24 -13.77 -16.27
CA GLU A 158 -2.68 -13.06 -17.44
C GLU A 158 -1.90 -11.82 -17.06
N TYR A 159 -2.27 -11.17 -15.94
CA TYR A 159 -1.57 -9.98 -15.43
C TYR A 159 -1.78 -9.78 -13.93
N PHE A 160 -0.81 -9.12 -13.33
CA PHE A 160 -0.87 -8.64 -11.95
C PHE A 160 -0.08 -7.33 -11.83
N TYR A 161 -0.80 -6.20 -11.64
CA TYR A 161 -0.20 -4.87 -11.51
C TYR A 161 -0.68 -4.15 -10.23
N ASN A 162 -1.24 -4.90 -9.26
CA ASN A 162 -1.84 -4.30 -8.07
C ASN A 162 -0.84 -3.80 -7.04
N ASP A 163 0.24 -4.55 -6.90
CA ASP A 163 1.32 -4.26 -5.95
C ASP A 163 2.67 -4.74 -6.53
N SER A 164 3.77 -4.33 -5.92
CA SER A 164 5.13 -4.63 -6.37
C SER A 164 6.11 -4.49 -5.20
N ILE A 165 7.15 -3.70 -5.36
CA ILE A 165 8.29 -3.57 -4.45
C ILE A 165 7.95 -2.89 -3.12
N ALA A 166 6.98 -1.98 -3.06
CA ALA A 166 6.58 -1.36 -1.79
C ALA A 166 5.92 -2.39 -0.86
N HIS A 167 5.03 -3.22 -1.39
CA HIS A 167 4.48 -4.36 -0.66
C HIS A 167 5.53 -5.46 -0.42
N GLY A 168 6.45 -5.68 -1.37
CA GLY A 168 7.60 -6.58 -1.17
C GLY A 168 8.45 -6.17 0.04
N PHE A 169 8.70 -4.87 0.22
CA PHE A 169 9.36 -4.31 1.41
C PHE A 169 8.56 -4.62 2.68
N TYR A 170 7.25 -4.34 2.68
CA TYR A 170 6.39 -4.66 3.81
C TYR A 170 6.45 -6.15 4.17
N TYR A 171 6.31 -7.07 3.20
CA TYR A 171 6.38 -8.50 3.48
C TYR A 171 7.73 -8.92 4.04
N GLY A 172 8.82 -8.30 3.60
CA GLY A 172 10.13 -8.46 4.22
C GLY A 172 10.17 -8.03 5.68
N CYS A 173 9.53 -6.90 6.00
CA CYS A 173 9.44 -6.40 7.38
C CYS A 173 8.67 -7.32 8.32
N THR A 174 7.74 -8.16 7.83
CA THR A 174 6.93 -9.05 8.69
C THR A 174 7.75 -10.08 9.47
N VAL A 175 9.00 -10.33 9.07
CA VAL A 175 9.91 -11.25 9.77
C VAL A 175 11.02 -10.54 10.55
N CYS A 176 10.98 -9.20 10.62
CA CYS A 176 11.95 -8.38 11.35
C CYS A 176 11.38 -7.99 12.72
N PRO A 177 12.04 -8.28 13.86
CA PRO A 177 11.44 -8.16 15.20
C PRO A 177 10.95 -6.77 15.58
N GLY A 178 11.60 -5.70 15.13
CA GLY A 178 11.19 -4.31 15.33
C GLY A 178 10.07 -3.93 14.36
N ALA A 179 10.37 -3.98 13.08
CA ALA A 179 9.49 -3.52 12.00
C ALA A 179 8.13 -4.22 11.98
N HIS A 180 8.07 -5.51 12.31
CA HIS A 180 6.81 -6.27 12.33
C HIS A 180 5.73 -5.72 13.29
N LYS A 181 6.07 -4.84 14.23
CA LYS A 181 5.11 -4.21 15.17
C LYS A 181 4.36 -3.04 14.55
N HIS A 182 4.86 -2.50 13.45
CA HIS A 182 4.30 -1.36 12.76
C HIS A 182 3.08 -1.74 11.91
N LEU A 183 2.20 -0.77 11.66
CA LEU A 183 1.02 -1.01 10.85
C LEU A 183 1.39 -1.30 9.38
N HIS A 184 0.56 -2.10 8.70
CA HIS A 184 0.76 -2.47 7.30
C HIS A 184 1.04 -1.26 6.41
N GLY A 185 0.14 -0.29 6.39
CA GLY A 185 0.28 0.88 5.52
C GLY A 185 1.40 1.83 5.93
N GLU A 186 1.80 1.82 7.20
CA GLU A 186 2.99 2.52 7.67
C GLU A 186 4.24 1.98 6.98
N LEU A 187 4.43 0.65 6.98
CA LEU A 187 5.56 0.01 6.32
C LEU A 187 5.49 0.11 4.80
N VAL A 188 4.29 -0.05 4.21
CA VAL A 188 4.09 0.13 2.77
C VAL A 188 4.48 1.55 2.34
N SER A 189 4.15 2.57 3.14
CA SER A 189 4.53 3.96 2.81
C SER A 189 6.04 4.14 2.70
N MET A 190 6.83 3.56 3.61
CA MET A 190 8.29 3.57 3.46
C MET A 190 8.73 2.78 2.22
N GLY A 191 8.08 1.65 1.95
CA GLY A 191 8.31 0.84 0.75
C GLY A 191 8.12 1.61 -0.56
N ILE A 192 7.22 2.61 -0.60
CA ILE A 192 7.05 3.52 -1.75
C ILE A 192 8.34 4.31 -2.00
N LEU A 193 8.94 4.87 -0.95
CA LEU A 193 10.19 5.62 -1.08
C LEU A 193 11.33 4.72 -1.55
N VAL A 194 11.37 3.47 -1.09
CA VAL A 194 12.32 2.44 -1.53
C VAL A 194 12.09 2.10 -3.01
N LEU A 195 10.84 1.89 -3.44
CA LEU A 195 10.51 1.63 -4.85
C LEU A 195 10.98 2.79 -5.74
N LEU A 196 10.66 4.03 -5.38
CA LEU A 196 11.04 5.20 -6.15
C LEU A 196 12.57 5.38 -6.21
N THR A 197 13.28 5.00 -5.15
CA THR A 197 14.75 5.00 -5.12
C THR A 197 15.32 3.92 -6.03
N LEU A 198 14.80 2.69 -5.95
CA LEU A 198 15.18 1.57 -6.81
C LEU A 198 14.98 1.90 -8.30
N ASP A 199 13.86 2.53 -8.60
CA ASP A 199 13.48 2.97 -9.94
C ASP A 199 14.15 4.27 -10.39
N LYS A 200 15.02 4.85 -9.57
CA LYS A 200 15.74 6.11 -9.81
C LYS A 200 14.83 7.32 -10.04
N GLN A 201 13.61 7.28 -9.53
CA GLN A 201 12.65 8.40 -9.53
C GLN A 201 12.90 9.34 -8.34
N PHE A 202 14.13 9.80 -8.18
CA PHE A 202 14.56 10.58 -7.00
C PHE A 202 13.76 11.87 -6.82
N GLU A 203 13.45 12.57 -7.90
CA GLU A 203 12.66 13.82 -7.84
C GLU A 203 11.23 13.55 -7.35
N THR A 204 10.59 12.47 -7.82
CA THR A 204 9.26 12.07 -7.36
C THR A 204 9.29 11.70 -5.87
N ARG A 205 10.29 10.93 -5.46
CA ARG A 205 10.51 10.56 -4.05
C ARG A 205 10.67 11.80 -3.17
N ASP A 206 11.55 12.71 -3.56
CA ASP A 206 11.89 13.88 -2.74
C ASP A 206 10.71 14.86 -2.62
N ARG A 207 9.83 14.92 -3.64
CA ARG A 207 8.57 15.68 -3.57
C ARG A 207 7.57 15.12 -2.57
N LEU A 208 7.67 13.85 -2.19
CA LEU A 208 6.81 13.25 -1.16
C LEU A 208 7.28 13.57 0.26
N PHE A 209 8.55 13.91 0.49
CA PHE A 209 9.09 14.13 1.83
C PHE A 209 8.34 15.19 2.65
N PRO A 210 7.94 16.37 2.12
CA PRO A 210 7.14 17.32 2.87
C PRO A 210 5.82 16.72 3.36
N PHE A 211 5.12 15.98 2.51
CA PHE A 211 3.87 15.31 2.86
C PHE A 211 4.08 14.23 3.93
N TYR A 212 5.11 13.40 3.79
CA TYR A 212 5.45 12.39 4.78
C TYR A 212 5.76 13.03 6.14
N LYS A 213 6.53 14.11 6.16
CA LYS A 213 6.81 14.86 7.38
C LYS A 213 5.55 15.44 8.02
N ALA A 214 4.66 16.06 7.22
CA ALA A 214 3.42 16.66 7.70
C ALA A 214 2.48 15.64 8.34
N LEU A 215 2.38 14.45 7.75
CA LEU A 215 1.55 13.36 8.29
C LEU A 215 2.25 12.52 9.37
N GLY A 216 3.58 12.61 9.49
CA GLY A 216 4.38 11.75 10.35
C GLY A 216 4.54 10.33 9.80
N LEU A 217 4.44 10.14 8.47
CA LEU A 217 4.73 8.85 7.83
C LEU A 217 6.23 8.55 7.90
N PRO A 218 6.65 7.27 8.08
CA PRO A 218 8.05 6.92 8.23
C PRO A 218 8.82 7.14 6.93
N MET A 219 10.00 7.74 7.06
CA MET A 219 10.92 7.97 5.95
C MET A 219 12.27 7.28 6.15
N THR A 220 12.56 6.82 7.38
CA THR A 220 13.86 6.26 7.76
C THR A 220 13.71 4.87 8.36
N MET A 221 14.76 4.07 8.29
CA MET A 221 14.82 2.76 8.92
C MET A 221 14.65 2.85 10.44
N GLU A 222 15.17 3.90 11.07
CA GLU A 222 15.00 4.16 12.50
C GLU A 222 13.53 4.37 12.88
N ALA A 223 12.75 5.06 12.05
CA ALA A 223 11.33 5.34 12.30
C ALA A 223 10.46 4.07 12.34
N ILE A 224 10.92 2.97 11.72
CA ILE A 224 10.23 1.67 11.70
C ILE A 224 10.99 0.59 12.49
N GLU A 225 11.87 0.97 13.39
CA GLU A 225 12.67 0.05 14.22
C GLU A 225 13.40 -1.05 13.41
N LEU A 226 13.91 -0.71 12.22
CA LEU A 226 14.61 -1.62 11.32
C LEU A 226 16.12 -1.34 11.36
N PRO A 227 16.93 -2.13 12.11
CA PRO A 227 18.38 -2.00 12.09
C PRO A 227 18.97 -2.60 10.81
N GLU A 228 20.14 -2.13 10.38
CA GLU A 228 20.83 -2.66 9.19
C GLU A 228 21.13 -4.17 9.28
N SER A 229 21.30 -4.69 10.51
CA SER A 229 21.52 -6.13 10.75
C SER A 229 20.37 -7.01 10.26
N ASP A 230 19.15 -6.47 10.16
CA ASP A 230 17.96 -7.21 9.77
C ASP A 230 17.72 -7.18 8.25
N LEU A 231 18.45 -6.33 7.50
CA LEU A 231 18.29 -6.20 6.05
C LEU A 231 18.47 -7.54 5.29
N PRO A 232 19.45 -8.40 5.61
CA PRO A 232 19.54 -9.69 4.93
C PRO A 232 18.28 -10.54 5.10
N THR A 233 17.71 -10.59 6.31
CA THR A 233 16.48 -11.33 6.62
C THR A 233 15.27 -10.75 5.88
N LEU A 234 15.14 -9.42 5.90
CA LEU A 234 14.08 -8.69 5.17
C LEU A 234 14.15 -9.00 3.67
N VAL A 235 15.32 -8.83 3.08
CA VAL A 235 15.54 -8.99 1.63
C VAL A 235 15.35 -10.44 1.20
N ASP A 236 15.81 -11.40 2.00
CA ASP A 236 15.59 -12.83 1.75
C ASP A 236 14.10 -13.16 1.75
N LYS A 237 13.32 -12.63 2.71
CA LYS A 237 11.87 -12.82 2.75
C LYS A 237 11.20 -12.13 1.57
N ALA A 238 11.50 -10.87 1.27
CA ALA A 238 10.94 -10.13 0.15
C ALA A 238 11.16 -10.88 -1.19
N ALA A 239 12.34 -11.43 -1.39
CA ALA A 239 12.69 -12.19 -2.60
C ALA A 239 11.94 -13.53 -2.76
N THR A 240 11.26 -14.00 -1.72
CA THR A 240 10.38 -15.20 -1.81
C THR A 240 8.94 -14.86 -2.20
N MET A 241 8.60 -13.58 -2.26
CA MET A 241 7.24 -13.13 -2.56
C MET A 241 7.06 -12.88 -4.05
N ASP A 242 5.86 -13.13 -4.56
CA ASP A 242 5.54 -12.92 -5.98
C ASP A 242 5.77 -11.47 -6.42
N ASN A 243 5.58 -10.51 -5.51
CA ASN A 243 5.84 -9.07 -5.71
C ASN A 243 7.24 -8.77 -6.21
N TRP A 244 8.23 -9.61 -5.88
CA TRP A 244 9.60 -9.50 -6.35
C TRP A 244 9.72 -9.60 -7.88
N HIS A 245 8.75 -10.25 -8.51
CA HIS A 245 8.71 -10.50 -9.95
C HIS A 245 7.82 -9.51 -10.71
N TYR A 246 7.00 -8.72 -10.01
CA TYR A 246 6.14 -7.69 -10.61
C TYR A 246 6.89 -6.38 -10.82
N VAL A 247 7.94 -6.47 -11.62
CA VAL A 247 8.89 -5.38 -11.90
C VAL A 247 9.18 -5.31 -13.41
N PRO A 248 9.40 -4.10 -13.98
CA PRO A 248 9.68 -3.96 -15.41
C PRO A 248 11.02 -4.58 -15.84
N THR A 249 11.96 -4.71 -14.90
CA THR A 249 13.27 -5.33 -15.12
C THR A 249 13.64 -6.11 -13.86
N PRO A 250 14.11 -7.37 -13.99
CA PRO A 250 14.54 -8.16 -12.83
C PRO A 250 15.53 -7.40 -11.94
N ILE A 251 15.32 -7.47 -10.65
CA ILE A 251 16.16 -6.83 -9.63
C ILE A 251 16.97 -7.87 -8.86
N THR A 252 18.12 -7.47 -8.32
CA THR A 252 18.91 -8.31 -7.42
C THR A 252 18.68 -7.92 -5.96
N LYS A 253 19.00 -8.83 -5.04
CA LYS A 253 18.94 -8.57 -3.60
C LYS A 253 19.84 -7.38 -3.20
N GLU A 254 21.00 -7.28 -3.81
CA GLU A 254 21.96 -6.18 -3.60
C GLU A 254 21.37 -4.84 -4.03
N GLN A 255 20.71 -4.79 -5.19
CA GLN A 255 20.05 -3.58 -5.67
C GLN A 255 18.93 -3.14 -4.72
N PHE A 256 18.14 -4.07 -4.21
CA PHE A 256 17.07 -3.77 -3.28
C PHE A 256 17.62 -3.30 -1.93
N THR A 257 18.63 -3.99 -1.37
CA THR A 257 19.33 -3.57 -0.15
C THR A 257 19.89 -2.15 -0.31
N GLN A 258 20.56 -1.86 -1.42
CA GLN A 258 21.12 -0.54 -1.68
C GLN A 258 20.03 0.54 -1.79
N ALA A 259 18.88 0.23 -2.40
CA ALA A 259 17.75 1.16 -2.47
C ALA A 259 17.17 1.49 -1.09
N ILE A 260 17.12 0.53 -0.17
CA ILE A 260 16.69 0.77 1.23
C ILE A 260 17.67 1.73 1.92
N LEU A 261 18.98 1.47 1.83
CA LEU A 261 20.02 2.30 2.44
C LEU A 261 20.06 3.71 1.85
N ASP A 262 19.94 3.83 0.53
CA ASP A 262 19.94 5.12 -0.16
C ASP A 262 18.67 5.93 0.16
N THR A 263 17.54 5.27 0.36
CA THR A 263 16.30 5.91 0.83
C THR A 263 16.48 6.49 2.23
N ASP A 264 16.97 5.70 3.17
CA ASP A 264 17.24 6.12 4.55
C ASP A 264 18.19 7.30 4.60
N LYS A 265 19.30 7.22 3.84
CA LYS A 265 20.29 8.30 3.74
C LYS A 265 19.68 9.59 3.18
N ALA A 266 18.91 9.50 2.10
CA ALA A 266 18.28 10.67 1.48
C ALA A 266 17.26 11.32 2.42
N ALA A 267 16.41 10.51 3.07
CA ALA A 267 15.44 11.00 4.05
C ALA A 267 16.09 11.67 5.26
N LYS A 268 17.14 11.08 5.84
CA LYS A 268 17.92 11.69 6.94
C LYS A 268 18.54 13.03 6.54
N ALA A 269 19.11 13.10 5.33
CA ALA A 269 19.69 14.35 4.82
C ALA A 269 18.62 15.43 4.64
N TRP A 270 17.46 15.06 4.08
CA TRP A 270 16.34 15.99 3.89
C TRP A 270 15.77 16.47 5.23
N LEU A 271 15.56 15.58 6.21
CA LEU A 271 15.08 15.92 7.56
C LEU A 271 16.03 16.84 8.28
N ALA A 272 17.34 16.64 8.14
CA ALA A 272 18.37 17.51 8.75
C ALA A 272 18.34 18.94 8.16
N ALA A 273 18.06 19.06 6.86
CA ALA A 273 17.97 20.34 6.15
C ALA A 273 16.64 21.07 6.37
N ASN A 274 15.59 20.36 6.82
CA ASN A 274 14.23 20.89 6.96
C ASN A 274 13.70 20.75 8.41
N LYS A 275 14.55 21.00 9.40
CA LYS A 275 14.19 20.96 10.84
C LYS A 275 13.18 22.03 11.21
#